data_431cfa1e7a078eee58c34f7efe883d88
#
_entry.id   431cfa1e7a078eee58c34f7efe883d88
#
_cell.length_a   1.000
_cell.length_b   1.000
_cell.length_c   1.000
_cell.angle_alpha   90.00
_cell.angle_beta   90.00
_cell.angle_gamma   90.00
#
_symmetry.space_group_name_H-M   'P 1'
#
loop_
_entity.id
_entity.type
_entity.pdbx_description
1 polymer ?
#
loop_
_entity_poly.entity_id
_entity_poly.type
_entity_poly.pdbx_seq_one_letter_code
_entity_poly.pdbx_strand_id
1 'polypeptide(L)'
;IYNANLIIEHVKPNTPNMRRDIAEARFFRAWANFELVTLWGTAPIVDHLLKPREYRPGNATTEALWAFVESDLKAAIETGELPSKHDVNDAETGIRITKETAQAYLGKTFLFQGKYAEAAQMLDNVILSGKYALFTGEYDLLLHAVNNNCCEDLLEVQLRNDPEQAWKQMTMLYLMQGWRT
;
A
#
# COMPACT_ATOMS: atom_id res chain seq x y z
N ILE A 1 9.13 -5.70 3.87
CA ILE A 1 8.86 -6.20 5.24
C ILE A 1 9.97 -5.77 6.21
N TYR A 2 11.25 -6.05 5.93
CA TYR A 2 12.36 -5.70 6.83
C TYR A 2 12.37 -4.21 7.23
N ASN A 3 12.32 -3.29 6.26
CA ASN A 3 12.33 -1.85 6.53
C ASN A 3 11.10 -1.40 7.32
N ALA A 4 9.94 -2.02 7.09
CA ALA A 4 8.74 -1.74 7.85
C ALA A 4 8.90 -2.17 9.32
N ASN A 5 9.42 -3.37 9.58
CA ASN A 5 9.72 -3.83 10.93
C ASN A 5 10.75 -2.93 11.63
N LEU A 6 11.78 -2.47 10.91
CA LEU A 6 12.78 -1.56 11.45
C LEU A 6 12.14 -0.25 11.98
N ILE A 7 11.22 0.33 11.20
CA ILE A 7 10.49 1.54 11.61
C ILE A 7 9.58 1.23 12.80
N ILE A 8 8.78 0.18 12.72
CA ILE A 8 7.79 -0.17 13.77
C ILE A 8 8.47 -0.45 15.12
N GLU A 9 9.64 -1.09 15.12
CA GLU A 9 10.36 -1.41 16.37
C GLU A 9 11.16 -0.23 16.95
N HIS A 10 11.73 0.63 16.11
CA HIS A 10 12.67 1.64 16.57
C HIS A 10 12.09 3.04 16.67
N VAL A 11 11.06 3.37 15.90
CA VAL A 11 10.41 4.68 15.97
C VAL A 11 9.44 4.69 17.16
N LYS A 12 9.70 5.59 18.11
CA LYS A 12 8.80 5.79 19.26
C LYS A 12 7.67 6.74 18.86
N PRO A 13 6.39 6.42 19.15
CA PRO A 13 5.22 7.19 18.70
C PRO A 13 5.00 8.50 19.50
N ASN A 14 6.06 9.25 19.72
CA ASN A 14 6.03 10.43 20.61
C ASN A 14 5.42 11.67 19.93
N THR A 15 5.44 11.75 18.61
CA THR A 15 4.90 12.88 17.86
C THR A 15 3.90 12.38 16.80
N PRO A 16 3.00 13.26 16.29
CA PRO A 16 2.11 12.92 15.18
C PRO A 16 2.85 12.36 13.96
N ASN A 17 3.96 12.99 13.58
CA ASN A 17 4.78 12.53 12.46
C ASN A 17 5.34 11.11 12.68
N MET A 18 5.84 10.80 13.87
CA MET A 18 6.35 9.46 14.19
C MET A 18 5.24 8.41 14.18
N ARG A 19 4.03 8.77 14.66
CA ARG A 19 2.87 7.86 14.58
C ARG A 19 2.44 7.64 13.13
N ARG A 20 2.47 8.69 12.30
CA ARG A 20 2.22 8.56 10.86
C ARG A 20 3.25 7.67 10.18
N ASP A 21 4.54 7.83 10.46
CA ASP A 21 5.58 7.00 9.88
C ASP A 21 5.42 5.51 10.25
N ILE A 22 4.98 5.22 11.48
CA ILE A 22 4.62 3.86 11.91
C ILE A 22 3.38 3.36 11.15
N ALA A 23 2.37 4.20 10.95
CA ALA A 23 1.17 3.83 10.21
C ALA A 23 1.47 3.51 8.74
N GLU A 24 2.30 4.32 8.09
CA GLU A 24 2.78 4.04 6.72
C GLU A 24 3.61 2.75 6.66
N ALA A 25 4.48 2.51 7.64
CA ALA A 25 5.26 1.28 7.72
C ALA A 25 4.36 0.04 7.86
N ARG A 26 3.30 0.12 8.68
CA ARG A 26 2.29 -0.94 8.78
C ARG A 26 1.54 -1.17 7.48
N PHE A 27 1.14 -0.10 6.80
CA PHE A 27 0.51 -0.20 5.49
C PHE A 27 1.40 -0.94 4.50
N PHE A 28 2.68 -0.58 4.36
CA PHE A 28 3.60 -1.25 3.44
C PHE A 28 3.92 -2.68 3.86
N ARG A 29 3.90 -3.00 5.15
CA ARG A 29 4.04 -4.37 5.62
C ARG A 29 2.82 -5.21 5.27
N ALA A 30 1.64 -4.67 5.45
CA ALA A 30 0.38 -5.28 5.03
C ALA A 30 0.35 -5.50 3.51
N TRP A 31 0.73 -4.48 2.73
CA TRP A 31 0.80 -4.59 1.28
C TRP A 31 1.71 -5.74 0.83
N ALA A 32 2.93 -5.81 1.38
CA ALA A 32 3.86 -6.90 1.04
C ALA A 32 3.31 -8.29 1.41
N ASN A 33 2.63 -8.42 2.57
CA ASN A 33 2.02 -9.69 2.96
C ASN A 33 0.75 -10.02 2.14
N PHE A 34 0.00 -9.00 1.69
CA PHE A 34 -1.10 -9.18 0.74
C PHE A 34 -0.61 -9.81 -0.56
N GLU A 35 0.49 -9.30 -1.13
CA GLU A 35 1.10 -9.89 -2.33
C GLU A 35 1.55 -11.33 -2.08
N LEU A 36 2.15 -11.61 -0.91
CA LEU A 36 2.57 -12.95 -0.55
C LEU A 36 1.38 -13.93 -0.47
N VAL A 37 0.30 -13.56 0.20
CA VAL A 37 -0.86 -14.45 0.35
C VAL A 37 -1.62 -14.64 -0.95
N THR A 38 -1.72 -13.63 -1.80
CA THR A 38 -2.40 -13.75 -3.09
C THR A 38 -1.64 -14.57 -4.12
N LEU A 39 -0.30 -14.49 -4.12
CA LEU A 39 0.53 -15.20 -5.09
C LEU A 39 0.87 -16.64 -4.68
N TRP A 40 1.07 -16.87 -3.37
CA TRP A 40 1.54 -18.17 -2.87
C TRP A 40 0.60 -18.88 -1.89
N GLY A 41 -0.44 -18.20 -1.41
CA GLY A 41 -1.38 -18.74 -0.43
C GLY A 41 -0.78 -18.83 0.98
N THR A 42 0.40 -19.41 1.12
CA THR A 42 1.11 -19.56 2.40
C THR A 42 2.50 -18.92 2.32
N ALA A 43 2.90 -18.21 3.37
CA ALA A 43 4.22 -17.61 3.49
C ALA A 43 4.57 -17.40 4.97
N PRO A 44 5.84 -17.18 5.30
CA PRO A 44 6.20 -16.83 6.68
C PRO A 44 5.64 -15.44 7.06
N ILE A 45 5.07 -15.32 8.25
CA ILE A 45 4.80 -14.02 8.85
C ILE A 45 6.06 -13.55 9.57
N VAL A 46 6.59 -12.40 9.12
CA VAL A 46 7.77 -11.76 9.73
C VAL A 46 7.33 -10.40 10.27
N ASP A 47 6.97 -10.38 11.56
CA ASP A 47 6.40 -9.23 12.25
C ASP A 47 7.41 -8.40 13.05
N HIS A 48 8.66 -8.86 13.11
CA HIS A 48 9.77 -8.25 13.83
C HIS A 48 11.11 -8.39 13.09
N LEU A 49 12.17 -7.75 13.60
CA LEU A 49 13.53 -7.92 13.10
C LEU A 49 14.07 -9.29 13.51
N LEU A 50 14.22 -10.18 12.54
CA LEU A 50 14.66 -11.55 12.78
C LEU A 50 16.09 -11.60 13.35
N LYS A 51 16.29 -12.42 14.36
CA LYS A 51 17.59 -12.82 14.86
C LYS A 51 18.15 -14.02 14.07
N PRO A 52 19.46 -14.28 14.09
CA PRO A 52 20.05 -15.37 13.31
C PRO A 52 19.40 -16.74 13.48
N ARG A 53 18.84 -17.01 14.65
CA ARG A 53 18.14 -18.28 14.93
C ARG A 53 16.74 -18.37 14.29
N GLU A 54 16.20 -17.25 13.82
CA GLU A 54 14.85 -17.11 13.28
C GLU A 54 14.83 -16.98 11.75
N TYR A 55 16.00 -17.07 11.06
CA TYR A 55 16.13 -16.87 9.62
C TYR A 55 15.43 -17.93 8.75
N ARG A 56 14.85 -18.94 9.34
CA ARG A 56 14.08 -19.98 8.63
C ARG A 56 12.71 -20.17 9.28
N PRO A 57 11.86 -19.13 9.27
CA PRO A 57 10.51 -19.26 9.80
C PRO A 57 9.70 -20.23 8.92
N GLY A 58 8.83 -21.00 9.53
CA GLY A 58 7.84 -21.82 8.81
C GLY A 58 6.76 -20.95 8.17
N ASN A 59 6.08 -21.50 7.17
CA ASN A 59 4.94 -20.82 6.56
C ASN A 59 3.76 -20.77 7.53
N ALA A 60 3.11 -19.62 7.60
CA ALA A 60 1.81 -19.46 8.23
C ALA A 60 0.69 -19.94 7.28
N THR A 61 -0.48 -20.21 7.83
CA THR A 61 -1.66 -20.52 7.03
C THR A 61 -2.18 -19.29 6.28
N THR A 62 -2.96 -19.52 5.24
CA THR A 62 -3.62 -18.46 4.47
C THR A 62 -4.47 -17.55 5.37
N GLU A 63 -5.22 -18.15 6.30
CA GLU A 63 -6.07 -17.42 7.24
C GLU A 63 -5.25 -16.53 8.19
N ALA A 64 -4.12 -17.04 8.69
CA ALA A 64 -3.23 -16.28 9.56
C ALA A 64 -2.59 -15.08 8.81
N LEU A 65 -2.21 -15.28 7.55
CA LEU A 65 -1.69 -14.20 6.71
C LEU A 65 -2.74 -13.13 6.45
N TRP A 66 -3.98 -13.51 6.11
CA TRP A 66 -5.06 -12.53 5.94
C TRP A 66 -5.35 -11.76 7.24
N ALA A 67 -5.40 -12.45 8.37
CA ALA A 67 -5.57 -11.80 9.68
C ALA A 67 -4.44 -10.81 9.99
N PHE A 68 -3.20 -11.14 9.62
CA PHE A 68 -2.06 -10.26 9.80
C PHE A 68 -2.15 -9.01 8.91
N VAL A 69 -2.52 -9.16 7.63
CA VAL A 69 -2.75 -8.04 6.71
C VAL A 69 -3.84 -7.12 7.24
N GLU A 70 -4.98 -7.67 7.67
CA GLU A 70 -6.07 -6.89 8.26
C GLU A 70 -5.63 -6.13 9.51
N SER A 71 -4.89 -6.79 10.39
CA SER A 71 -4.41 -6.20 11.64
C SER A 71 -3.53 -4.98 11.39
N ASP A 72 -2.59 -5.08 10.46
CA ASP A 72 -1.69 -3.96 10.13
C ASP A 72 -2.45 -2.80 9.47
N LEU A 73 -3.38 -3.07 8.55
CA LEU A 73 -4.18 -2.03 7.91
C LEU A 73 -5.12 -1.33 8.90
N LYS A 74 -5.79 -2.09 9.77
CA LYS A 74 -6.63 -1.54 10.83
C LYS A 74 -5.80 -0.66 11.77
N ALA A 75 -4.67 -1.16 12.24
CA ALA A 75 -3.79 -0.41 13.13
C ALA A 75 -3.24 0.86 12.46
N ALA A 76 -2.95 0.84 11.16
CA ALA A 76 -2.54 2.04 10.42
C ALA A 76 -3.66 3.10 10.40
N ILE A 77 -4.90 2.70 10.11
CA ILE A 77 -6.07 3.59 10.07
C ILE A 77 -6.39 4.15 11.46
N GLU A 78 -6.34 3.31 12.49
CA GLU A 78 -6.68 3.63 13.87
C GLU A 78 -5.73 4.65 14.51
N THR A 79 -4.51 4.83 13.99
CA THR A 79 -3.61 5.89 14.48
C THR A 79 -4.22 7.27 14.33
N GLY A 80 -5.10 7.47 13.33
CA GLY A 80 -5.68 8.78 12.99
C GLY A 80 -4.68 9.79 12.41
N GLU A 81 -3.43 9.38 12.16
CA GLU A 81 -2.34 10.28 11.74
C GLU A 81 -2.02 10.16 10.24
N LEU A 82 -2.64 9.22 9.52
CA LEU A 82 -2.52 9.20 8.07
C LEU A 82 -3.19 10.45 7.49
N PRO A 83 -2.53 11.16 6.55
CA PRO A 83 -3.13 12.33 5.91
C PRO A 83 -4.38 11.93 5.10
N SER A 84 -5.21 12.91 4.83
CA SER A 84 -6.31 12.81 3.86
C SER A 84 -6.16 13.95 2.85
N LYS A 85 -6.43 13.70 1.57
CA LYS A 85 -6.43 14.77 0.55
C LYS A 85 -7.41 15.88 0.95
N HIS A 86 -7.10 17.12 0.58
CA HIS A 86 -8.04 18.23 0.77
C HIS A 86 -9.25 18.09 -0.15
N ASP A 87 -8.98 17.81 -1.41
CA ASP A 87 -9.96 17.58 -2.47
C ASP A 87 -9.37 16.67 -3.55
N VAL A 88 -10.11 16.45 -4.64
CA VAL A 88 -9.73 15.55 -5.75
C VAL A 88 -8.47 16.02 -6.50
N ASN A 89 -8.10 17.29 -6.42
CA ASN A 89 -6.95 17.86 -7.11
C ASN A 89 -5.69 17.96 -6.24
N ASP A 90 -5.76 17.50 -4.99
CA ASP A 90 -4.62 17.51 -4.07
C ASP A 90 -3.64 16.38 -4.40
N ALA A 91 -2.79 16.61 -5.41
CA ALA A 91 -1.76 15.66 -5.83
C ALA A 91 -0.61 15.53 -4.80
N GLU A 92 -0.30 16.58 -4.04
CA GLU A 92 0.83 16.58 -3.09
C GLU A 92 0.60 15.59 -1.94
N THR A 93 -0.60 15.62 -1.33
CA THR A 93 -0.95 14.66 -0.28
C THR A 93 -1.08 13.24 -0.84
N GLY A 94 -1.54 13.09 -2.08
CA GLY A 94 -1.69 11.81 -2.77
C GLY A 94 -0.39 11.05 -3.04
N ILE A 95 0.77 11.71 -2.93
CA ILE A 95 2.10 11.04 -3.01
C ILE A 95 2.35 10.14 -1.78
N ARG A 96 1.74 10.42 -0.65
CA ARG A 96 1.86 9.62 0.58
C ARG A 96 0.68 8.66 0.75
N ILE A 97 0.85 7.71 1.68
CA ILE A 97 -0.27 6.86 2.07
C ILE A 97 -1.31 7.72 2.79
N THR A 98 -2.49 7.84 2.19
CA THR A 98 -3.63 8.51 2.80
C THR A 98 -4.48 7.54 3.61
N LYS A 99 -5.34 8.09 4.48
CA LYS A 99 -6.34 7.30 5.20
C LYS A 99 -7.23 6.52 4.22
N GLU A 100 -7.66 7.19 3.16
CA GLU A 100 -8.52 6.61 2.13
C GLU A 100 -7.80 5.49 1.36
N THR A 101 -6.51 5.64 1.08
CA THR A 101 -5.67 4.58 0.49
C THR A 101 -5.65 3.34 1.39
N ALA A 102 -5.44 3.53 2.70
CA ALA A 102 -5.44 2.42 3.64
C ALA A 102 -6.82 1.75 3.76
N GLN A 103 -7.90 2.53 3.74
CA GLN A 103 -9.28 2.03 3.74
C GLN A 103 -9.60 1.25 2.46
N ALA A 104 -9.23 1.76 1.29
CA ALA A 104 -9.42 1.08 0.01
C ALA A 104 -8.67 -0.26 -0.01
N TYR A 105 -7.44 -0.28 0.51
CA TYR A 105 -6.65 -1.51 0.55
C TYR A 105 -7.21 -2.53 1.55
N LEU A 106 -7.77 -2.07 2.67
CA LEU A 106 -8.49 -2.94 3.61
C LEU A 106 -9.77 -3.47 2.97
N GLY A 107 -10.52 -2.65 2.25
CA GLY A 107 -11.69 -3.08 1.47
C GLY A 107 -11.32 -4.15 0.43
N LYS A 108 -10.24 -3.94 -0.33
CA LYS A 108 -9.69 -4.94 -1.24
C LYS A 108 -9.32 -6.24 -0.51
N THR A 109 -8.69 -6.12 0.67
CA THR A 109 -8.33 -7.27 1.50
C THR A 109 -9.55 -8.09 1.93
N PHE A 110 -10.63 -7.44 2.32
CA PHE A 110 -11.90 -8.10 2.64
C PHE A 110 -12.55 -8.74 1.41
N LEU A 111 -12.50 -8.06 0.26
CA LEU A 111 -13.04 -8.58 -0.99
C LEU A 111 -12.39 -9.91 -1.40
N PHE A 112 -11.06 -10.00 -1.29
CA PHE A 112 -10.30 -11.22 -1.61
C PHE A 112 -10.61 -12.38 -0.67
N GLN A 113 -11.14 -12.11 0.52
CA GLN A 113 -11.58 -13.11 1.49
C GLN A 113 -13.08 -13.44 1.39
N GLY A 114 -13.83 -12.80 0.49
CA GLY A 114 -15.28 -12.97 0.39
C GLY A 114 -16.09 -12.27 1.50
N LYS A 115 -15.47 -11.38 2.29
CA LYS A 115 -16.10 -10.56 3.32
C LYS A 115 -16.73 -9.31 2.68
N TYR A 116 -17.79 -9.52 1.91
CA TYR A 116 -18.36 -8.47 1.03
C TYR A 116 -18.96 -7.30 1.78
N ALA A 117 -19.59 -7.52 2.92
CA ALA A 117 -20.20 -6.45 3.71
C ALA A 117 -19.13 -5.50 4.28
N GLU A 118 -18.07 -6.06 4.84
CA GLU A 118 -16.94 -5.30 5.37
C GLU A 118 -16.17 -4.59 4.24
N ALA A 119 -16.01 -5.24 3.10
CA ALA A 119 -15.42 -4.65 1.90
C ALA A 119 -16.21 -3.43 1.44
N ALA A 120 -17.53 -3.56 1.30
CA ALA A 120 -18.41 -2.46 0.90
C ALA A 120 -18.30 -1.28 1.87
N GLN A 121 -18.33 -1.53 3.17
CA GLN A 121 -18.22 -0.47 4.18
C GLN A 121 -16.90 0.32 4.05
N MET A 122 -15.78 -0.35 3.82
CA MET A 122 -14.48 0.32 3.68
C MET A 122 -14.40 1.11 2.37
N LEU A 123 -14.92 0.57 1.28
CA LEU A 123 -14.92 1.24 -0.03
C LEU A 123 -15.91 2.41 -0.06
N ASP A 124 -17.05 2.30 0.58
CA ASP A 124 -18.01 3.40 0.74
C ASP A 124 -17.40 4.58 1.51
N ASN A 125 -16.59 4.32 2.53
CA ASN A 125 -15.86 5.38 3.23
C ASN A 125 -14.95 6.18 2.29
N VAL A 126 -14.31 5.51 1.32
CA VAL A 126 -13.47 6.18 0.31
C VAL A 126 -14.33 7.00 -0.65
N ILE A 127 -15.39 6.42 -1.19
CA ILE A 127 -16.29 7.07 -2.15
C ILE A 127 -16.96 8.29 -1.51
N LEU A 128 -17.52 8.13 -0.30
CA LEU A 128 -18.23 9.18 0.44
C LEU A 128 -17.29 10.27 0.98
N SER A 129 -15.99 10.02 1.02
CA SER A 129 -15.01 11.06 1.40
C SER A 129 -15.02 12.24 0.43
N GLY A 130 -15.37 12.01 -0.84
CA GLY A 130 -15.32 13.00 -1.91
C GLY A 130 -13.89 13.48 -2.24
N LYS A 131 -12.87 12.73 -1.81
CA LYS A 131 -11.44 13.07 -2.00
C LYS A 131 -10.85 12.45 -3.26
N TYR A 132 -11.57 11.53 -3.86
CA TYR A 132 -11.21 10.82 -5.07
C TYR A 132 -12.40 10.82 -6.03
N ALA A 133 -12.13 10.79 -7.32
CA ALA A 133 -13.15 10.75 -8.36
C ALA A 133 -12.60 9.99 -9.57
N LEU A 134 -13.48 9.46 -10.38
CA LEU A 134 -13.07 8.85 -11.64
C LEU A 134 -12.48 9.93 -12.56
N PHE A 135 -11.42 9.57 -13.28
CA PHE A 135 -10.83 10.42 -14.29
C PHE A 135 -11.82 10.62 -15.44
N THR A 136 -12.07 11.87 -15.82
CA THR A 136 -13.07 12.23 -16.84
C THR A 136 -12.47 12.48 -18.24
N GLY A 137 -11.15 12.37 -18.38
CA GLY A 137 -10.45 12.47 -19.67
C GLY A 137 -10.52 11.18 -20.48
N GLU A 138 -9.86 11.16 -21.62
CA GLU A 138 -9.72 9.95 -22.42
C GLU A 138 -8.87 8.91 -21.67
N TYR A 139 -9.28 7.65 -21.71
CA TYR A 139 -8.69 6.58 -20.88
C TYR A 139 -7.18 6.38 -21.08
N ASP A 140 -6.69 6.55 -22.32
CA ASP A 140 -5.26 6.44 -22.63
C ASP A 140 -4.43 7.54 -21.96
N LEU A 141 -5.00 8.72 -21.73
CA LEU A 141 -4.33 9.82 -21.04
C LEU A 141 -4.10 9.55 -19.55
N LEU A 142 -4.89 8.66 -18.94
CA LEU A 142 -4.73 8.31 -17.53
C LEU A 142 -3.32 7.78 -17.21
N LEU A 143 -2.70 7.07 -18.16
CA LEU A 143 -1.37 6.48 -17.98
C LEU A 143 -0.22 7.42 -18.41
N HIS A 144 -0.52 8.66 -18.79
CA HIS A 144 0.50 9.62 -19.15
C HIS A 144 1.04 10.34 -17.92
N ALA A 145 2.35 10.60 -17.88
CA ALA A 145 3.04 11.23 -16.76
C ALA A 145 2.45 12.59 -16.33
N VAL A 146 1.77 13.30 -17.23
CA VAL A 146 1.08 14.56 -16.92
C VAL A 146 -0.10 14.37 -15.97
N ASN A 147 -0.64 13.15 -15.91
CA ASN A 147 -1.77 12.79 -15.06
C ASN A 147 -1.37 11.95 -13.83
N ASN A 148 -0.07 11.83 -13.54
CA ASN A 148 0.40 11.19 -12.32
C ASN A 148 -0.22 11.85 -11.07
N ASN A 149 -0.60 11.05 -10.09
CA ASN A 149 -1.32 11.44 -8.88
C ASN A 149 -2.63 12.19 -9.18
N CYS A 150 -3.34 11.80 -10.22
CA CYS A 150 -4.62 12.41 -10.58
C CYS A 150 -5.73 12.13 -9.55
N CYS A 151 -6.93 12.60 -9.85
CA CYS A 151 -8.08 12.44 -8.97
C CYS A 151 -8.48 10.98 -8.70
N GLU A 152 -8.13 10.05 -9.60
CA GLU A 152 -8.46 8.63 -9.48
C GLU A 152 -7.40 7.83 -8.70
N ASP A 153 -6.16 8.32 -8.64
CA ASP A 153 -5.05 7.59 -8.05
C ASP A 153 -5.13 7.57 -6.52
N LEU A 154 -5.31 6.38 -5.96
CA LEU A 154 -5.25 6.16 -4.52
C LEU A 154 -3.81 6.03 -4.01
N LEU A 155 -2.96 5.40 -4.81
CA LEU A 155 -1.53 5.26 -4.56
C LEU A 155 -0.81 5.00 -5.87
N GLU A 156 0.15 5.86 -6.18
CA GLU A 156 1.03 5.70 -7.31
C GLU A 156 2.47 5.54 -6.85
N VAL A 157 3.17 4.55 -7.41
CA VAL A 157 4.60 4.37 -7.14
C VAL A 157 5.39 5.29 -8.05
N GLN A 158 5.94 6.35 -7.48
CA GLN A 158 6.73 7.33 -8.22
C GLN A 158 8.08 6.75 -8.63
N LEU A 159 8.32 6.63 -9.93
CA LEU A 159 9.59 6.18 -10.50
C LEU A 159 10.33 7.37 -11.11
N ARG A 160 11.56 7.57 -10.67
CA ARG A 160 12.42 8.61 -11.24
C ARG A 160 13.30 8.00 -12.34
N ASN A 161 13.30 8.62 -13.52
CA ASN A 161 14.29 8.28 -14.54
C ASN A 161 15.66 8.89 -14.16
N ASP A 162 16.57 8.03 -13.69
CA ASP A 162 17.94 8.41 -13.32
C ASP A 162 18.91 7.76 -14.34
N PRO A 163 19.51 8.54 -15.25
CA PRO A 163 20.42 8.00 -16.28
C PRO A 163 21.60 7.20 -15.70
N GLU A 164 22.05 7.53 -14.48
CA GLU A 164 23.16 6.82 -13.84
C GLU A 164 22.76 5.45 -13.29
N GLN A 165 21.46 5.22 -13.11
CA GLN A 165 20.89 4.00 -12.57
C GLN A 165 19.84 3.35 -13.49
N ALA A 166 19.87 3.69 -14.78
CA ALA A 166 18.85 3.30 -15.74
C ALA A 166 18.50 1.80 -15.72
N TRP A 167 19.49 0.93 -15.55
CA TRP A 167 19.27 -0.51 -15.50
C TRP A 167 18.59 -1.01 -14.19
N LYS A 168 18.66 -0.23 -13.09
CA LYS A 168 17.95 -0.53 -11.84
C LYS A 168 16.49 -0.11 -11.87
N GLN A 169 16.12 0.72 -12.85
CA GLN A 169 14.77 1.28 -13.00
C GLN A 169 13.93 0.52 -14.02
N MET A 170 14.52 -0.42 -14.74
CA MET A 170 13.78 -1.29 -15.64
C MET A 170 12.80 -2.15 -14.84
N THR A 171 11.52 -1.85 -14.94
CA THR A 171 10.49 -2.75 -14.42
C THR A 171 10.49 -4.04 -15.24
N MET A 172 10.24 -5.19 -14.61
CA MET A 172 10.04 -6.45 -15.32
C MET A 172 8.96 -6.32 -16.41
N LEU A 173 7.97 -5.47 -16.18
CA LEU A 173 6.90 -5.19 -17.14
C LEU A 173 7.45 -4.66 -18.47
N TYR A 174 8.42 -3.74 -18.42
CA TYR A 174 9.08 -3.20 -19.61
C TYR A 174 9.84 -4.29 -20.40
N LEU A 175 10.52 -5.19 -19.67
CA LEU A 175 11.20 -6.34 -20.30
C LEU A 175 10.22 -7.35 -20.89
N MET A 176 9.07 -7.57 -20.24
CA MET A 176 8.05 -8.52 -20.68
C MET A 176 7.21 -8.02 -21.86
N GLN A 177 7.03 -6.70 -22.01
CA GLN A 177 6.31 -6.11 -23.14
C GLN A 177 7.11 -6.11 -24.44
N GLY A 178 8.39 -6.48 -24.40
CA GLY A 178 9.30 -6.54 -25.55
C GLY A 178 9.76 -5.18 -25.99
N TRP A 179 11.02 -5.09 -26.38
CA TRP A 179 11.60 -3.92 -27.04
C TRP A 179 10.95 -3.76 -28.41
N ARG A 180 10.04 -2.81 -28.55
CA ARG A 180 9.71 -2.31 -29.89
C ARG A 180 10.54 -1.05 -30.10
N THR A 181 11.62 -1.20 -30.82
CA THR A 181 12.38 -0.10 -31.42
C THR A 181 11.57 0.51 -32.54
#